data_378fcdf4c2de68f32762fb7ced60b748
#
_entry.id   378fcdf4c2de68f32762fb7ced60b748
#
_cell.length_a   1.000
_cell.length_b   1.000
_cell.length_c   1.000
_cell.angle_alpha   90.00
_cell.angle_beta   90.00
_cell.angle_gamma   90.00
#
_symmetry.space_group_name_H-M   'P 1'
#
loop_
_entity.id
_entity.type
_entity.pdbx_description
1 polymer ?
#
loop_
_entity_poly.entity_id
_entity_poly.type
_entity_poly.pdbx_seq_one_letter_code
_entity_poly.pdbx_strand_id
1 'polypeptide(L)'
;MQENHKTKLVLFDLDGTLVDTSPDFILSLNNVLAKNNRKPIKESLIRRHVSDGSAKLTEIGFNLTRNHSLFDGYRKELLDEYKNNLTTSSKIFDGIKELLDFLKSNEISFGIVTNKPFEYAVPVIKNFMELDNCKVLVCPDHVNKIKPDPEGILQACSKLSIDPSETIYIGDHPKDLEAGIRAGTKTIGCRYGYSLTDCNVFDGADLVDSAQEIISLIQ
;
A
#
# COMPACT_ATOMS: atom_id res chain seq x y z
N MET A 1 31.68 -5.44 -12.48
CA MET A 1 30.60 -5.67 -13.47
C MET A 1 29.36 -5.96 -12.65
N GLN A 2 28.37 -5.08 -12.62
CA GLN A 2 27.07 -5.41 -12.04
C GLN A 2 26.45 -6.46 -12.96
N GLU A 3 26.22 -7.67 -12.45
CA GLU A 3 25.40 -8.65 -13.16
C GLU A 3 24.01 -8.02 -13.32
N ASN A 4 23.58 -7.87 -14.56
CA ASN A 4 22.27 -7.33 -14.89
C ASN A 4 21.24 -8.45 -14.60
N HIS A 5 20.83 -8.59 -13.32
CA HIS A 5 19.83 -9.57 -12.94
C HIS A 5 18.50 -9.19 -13.60
N LYS A 6 17.98 -10.09 -14.42
CA LYS A 6 16.67 -9.91 -15.05
C LYS A 6 15.59 -9.95 -13.97
N THR A 7 14.73 -8.94 -13.93
CA THR A 7 13.59 -8.90 -13.00
C THR A 7 12.67 -10.12 -13.21
N LYS A 8 12.39 -10.87 -12.15
CA LYS A 8 11.49 -12.04 -12.15
C LYS A 8 10.22 -11.81 -11.34
N LEU A 9 10.27 -10.86 -10.39
CA LEU A 9 9.19 -10.58 -9.47
C LEU A 9 9.03 -9.08 -9.25
N VAL A 10 7.79 -8.62 -9.25
CA VAL A 10 7.43 -7.28 -8.78
C VAL A 10 6.49 -7.41 -7.60
N LEU A 11 6.88 -6.88 -6.45
CA LEU A 11 6.07 -6.81 -5.25
C LEU A 11 5.55 -5.39 -5.04
N PHE A 12 4.28 -5.27 -4.74
CA PHE A 12 3.60 -3.99 -4.55
C PHE A 12 3.06 -3.85 -3.13
N ASP A 13 3.02 -2.62 -2.60
CA ASP A 13 2.03 -2.28 -1.59
C ASP A 13 0.63 -2.24 -2.23
N LEU A 14 -0.41 -2.18 -1.42
CA LEU A 14 -1.80 -2.19 -1.88
C LEU A 14 -2.39 -0.77 -1.91
N ASP A 15 -2.57 -0.18 -0.70
CA ASP A 15 -3.25 1.12 -0.54
C ASP A 15 -2.32 2.27 -0.97
N GLY A 16 -2.72 3.07 -1.95
CA GLY A 16 -1.89 4.17 -2.46
C GLY A 16 -0.89 3.76 -3.54
N THR A 17 -0.80 2.47 -3.85
CA THR A 17 0.12 1.95 -4.87
C THR A 17 -0.64 1.25 -6.01
N LEU A 18 -1.33 0.15 -5.73
CA LEU A 18 -2.19 -0.53 -6.71
C LEU A 18 -3.60 0.04 -6.73
N VAL A 19 -4.15 0.32 -5.54
CA VAL A 19 -5.55 0.72 -5.35
C VAL A 19 -5.63 2.04 -4.60
N ASP A 20 -6.39 2.99 -5.14
CA ASP A 20 -6.82 4.17 -4.40
C ASP A 20 -8.01 3.79 -3.49
N THR A 21 -7.70 3.46 -2.25
CA THR A 21 -8.68 3.14 -1.20
C THR A 21 -9.05 4.35 -0.35
N SER A 22 -8.46 5.51 -0.60
CA SER A 22 -8.70 6.71 0.19
C SER A 22 -10.15 7.20 0.18
N PRO A 23 -10.96 7.05 -0.91
CA PRO A 23 -12.35 7.47 -0.89
C PRO A 23 -13.18 6.72 0.16
N ASP A 24 -12.95 5.42 0.34
CA ASP A 24 -13.66 4.61 1.33
C ASP A 24 -13.27 5.00 2.77
N PHE A 25 -11.99 5.32 3.02
CA PHE A 25 -11.56 5.86 4.32
C PHE A 25 -12.10 7.26 4.60
N ILE A 26 -12.15 8.13 3.59
CA ILE A 26 -12.72 9.47 3.69
C ILE A 26 -14.19 9.39 4.08
N LEU A 27 -14.96 8.58 3.38
CA LEU A 27 -16.37 8.34 3.69
C LEU A 27 -16.54 7.81 5.11
N SER A 28 -15.79 6.75 5.46
CA SER A 28 -15.92 6.07 6.75
C SER A 28 -15.56 6.98 7.92
N LEU A 29 -14.45 7.70 7.85
CA LEU A 29 -14.04 8.60 8.93
C LEU A 29 -15.05 9.74 9.11
N ASN A 30 -15.50 10.38 8.02
CA ASN A 30 -16.46 11.47 8.12
C ASN A 30 -17.84 11.00 8.61
N ASN A 31 -18.27 9.79 8.27
CA ASN A 31 -19.48 9.18 8.84
C ASN A 31 -19.35 8.98 10.36
N VAL A 32 -18.23 8.45 10.83
CA VAL A 32 -17.99 8.25 12.27
C VAL A 32 -17.90 9.58 13.01
N LEU A 33 -17.25 10.59 12.42
CA LEU A 33 -17.23 11.95 12.98
C LEU A 33 -18.65 12.52 13.13
N ALA A 34 -19.48 12.39 12.10
CA ALA A 34 -20.86 12.88 12.12
C ALA A 34 -21.70 12.17 13.20
N LYS A 35 -21.58 10.83 13.33
CA LYS A 35 -22.23 10.03 14.39
C LYS A 35 -21.86 10.52 15.80
N ASN A 36 -20.63 11.04 15.96
CA ASN A 36 -20.12 11.56 17.23
C ASN A 36 -20.25 13.11 17.36
N ASN A 37 -21.13 13.75 16.58
CA ASN A 37 -21.37 15.19 16.57
C ASN A 37 -20.11 16.02 16.32
N ARG A 38 -19.17 15.50 15.53
CA ARG A 38 -17.95 16.17 15.09
C ARG A 38 -18.11 16.69 13.67
N LYS A 39 -17.40 17.78 13.36
CA LYS A 39 -17.35 18.29 11.97
C LYS A 39 -16.48 17.38 11.11
N PRO A 40 -16.82 17.22 9.82
CA PRO A 40 -15.96 16.51 8.89
C PRO A 40 -14.60 17.20 8.76
N ILE A 41 -13.57 16.43 8.46
CA ILE A 41 -12.24 16.96 8.16
C ILE A 41 -11.98 16.91 6.64
N LYS A 42 -11.01 17.70 6.18
CA LYS A 42 -10.69 17.81 4.75
C LYS A 42 -10.26 16.47 4.18
N GLU A 43 -10.80 16.10 3.03
CA GLU A 43 -10.46 14.85 2.32
C GLU A 43 -8.96 14.73 2.03
N SER A 44 -8.31 15.82 1.61
CA SER A 44 -6.87 15.85 1.35
C SER A 44 -6.03 15.52 2.59
N LEU A 45 -6.51 15.87 3.80
CA LEU A 45 -5.84 15.52 5.04
C LEU A 45 -6.01 14.03 5.36
N ILE A 46 -7.22 13.47 5.16
CA ILE A 46 -7.46 12.03 5.35
C ILE A 46 -6.60 11.23 4.35
N ARG A 47 -6.66 11.57 3.06
CA ARG A 47 -5.92 10.91 1.98
C ARG A 47 -4.43 10.81 2.30
N ARG A 48 -3.80 11.90 2.72
CA ARG A 48 -2.36 11.96 3.05
C ARG A 48 -1.96 10.94 4.14
N HIS A 49 -2.90 10.56 5.01
CA HIS A 49 -2.63 9.70 6.15
C HIS A 49 -3.23 8.30 6.07
N VAL A 50 -3.78 7.89 4.92
CA VAL A 50 -4.34 6.54 4.75
C VAL A 50 -3.28 5.47 4.98
N SER A 51 -2.09 5.61 4.37
CA SER A 51 -0.98 4.65 4.52
C SER A 51 -0.34 4.67 5.93
N ASP A 52 -0.65 5.67 6.77
CA ASP A 52 -0.29 5.66 8.20
C ASP A 52 -1.22 4.75 9.03
N GLY A 53 -2.37 4.37 8.48
CA GLY A 53 -3.33 3.43 9.06
C GLY A 53 -4.38 4.05 9.97
N SER A 54 -5.34 3.19 10.41
CA SER A 54 -6.53 3.60 11.17
C SER A 54 -6.21 4.34 12.46
N ALA A 55 -5.09 4.02 13.12
CA ALA A 55 -4.69 4.73 14.33
C ALA A 55 -4.41 6.21 14.06
N LYS A 56 -3.67 6.53 13.00
CA LYS A 56 -3.38 7.91 12.60
C LYS A 56 -4.64 8.63 12.15
N LEU A 57 -5.50 7.97 11.39
CA LEU A 57 -6.79 8.53 10.97
C LEU A 57 -7.68 8.88 12.17
N THR A 58 -7.70 8.03 13.22
CA THR A 58 -8.41 8.32 14.47
C THR A 58 -7.81 9.53 15.20
N GLU A 59 -6.47 9.59 15.30
CA GLU A 59 -5.78 10.74 15.92
C GLU A 59 -6.19 12.06 15.28
N ILE A 60 -6.12 12.15 13.96
CA ILE A 60 -6.44 13.39 13.23
C ILE A 60 -7.94 13.69 13.21
N GLY A 61 -8.79 12.67 13.08
CA GLY A 61 -10.23 12.82 13.02
C GLY A 61 -10.82 13.36 14.33
N PHE A 62 -10.40 12.81 15.44
CA PHE A 62 -10.92 13.15 16.75
C PHE A 62 -10.06 14.14 17.54
N ASN A 63 -8.87 14.48 17.00
CA ASN A 63 -7.87 15.31 17.68
C ASN A 63 -7.49 14.73 19.05
N LEU A 64 -7.16 13.44 19.09
CA LEU A 64 -6.82 12.68 20.29
C LEU A 64 -5.47 12.02 20.15
N THR A 65 -4.79 11.78 21.25
CA THR A 65 -3.62 10.91 21.31
C THR A 65 -4.04 9.45 21.55
N ARG A 66 -3.19 8.50 21.21
CA ARG A 66 -3.44 7.05 21.40
C ARG A 66 -3.70 6.65 22.85
N ASN A 67 -3.21 7.43 23.81
CA ASN A 67 -3.40 7.16 25.25
C ASN A 67 -4.72 7.69 25.80
N HIS A 68 -5.54 8.35 24.98
CA HIS A 68 -6.83 8.88 25.41
C HIS A 68 -7.84 7.75 25.59
N SER A 69 -8.62 7.77 26.69
CA SER A 69 -9.56 6.69 27.05
C SER A 69 -10.62 6.33 26.00
N LEU A 70 -10.98 7.27 25.12
CA LEU A 70 -11.94 7.06 24.03
C LEU A 70 -11.27 6.62 22.71
N PHE A 71 -9.94 6.58 22.64
CA PHE A 71 -9.24 6.35 21.38
C PHE A 71 -9.59 4.99 20.75
N ASP A 72 -9.51 3.92 21.52
CA ASP A 72 -9.78 2.57 21.02
C ASP A 72 -11.25 2.39 20.58
N GLY A 73 -12.17 3.05 21.27
CA GLY A 73 -13.60 3.07 20.90
C GLY A 73 -13.80 3.70 19.52
N TYR A 74 -13.26 4.91 19.30
CA TYR A 74 -13.37 5.60 18.01
C TYR A 74 -12.64 4.88 16.90
N ARG A 75 -11.46 4.30 17.18
CA ARG A 75 -10.74 3.49 16.20
C ARG A 75 -11.54 2.26 15.79
N LYS A 76 -12.21 1.61 16.74
CA LYS A 76 -13.10 0.48 16.46
C LYS A 76 -14.28 0.91 15.59
N GLU A 77 -14.95 2.01 15.93
CA GLU A 77 -16.04 2.56 15.10
C GLU A 77 -15.59 2.85 13.67
N LEU A 78 -14.38 3.44 13.51
CA LEU A 78 -13.81 3.70 12.19
C LEU A 78 -13.57 2.40 11.39
N LEU A 79 -13.03 1.38 12.04
CA LEU A 79 -12.76 0.09 11.38
C LEU A 79 -14.05 -0.65 11.02
N ASP A 80 -15.06 -0.61 11.90
CA ASP A 80 -16.38 -1.18 11.64
C ASP A 80 -17.08 -0.45 10.47
N GLU A 81 -17.02 0.88 10.44
CA GLU A 81 -17.56 1.68 9.34
C GLU A 81 -16.79 1.45 8.04
N TYR A 82 -15.46 1.38 8.10
CA TYR A 82 -14.64 1.08 6.93
C TYR A 82 -14.96 -0.30 6.35
N LYS A 83 -15.20 -1.30 7.21
CA LYS A 83 -15.60 -2.65 6.77
C LYS A 83 -16.91 -2.65 5.99
N ASN A 84 -17.86 -1.78 6.37
CA ASN A 84 -19.13 -1.63 5.67
C ASN A 84 -19.01 -0.88 4.33
N ASN A 85 -17.98 -0.04 4.18
CA ASN A 85 -17.73 0.79 2.99
C ASN A 85 -16.60 0.24 2.10
N LEU A 86 -16.02 -0.92 2.42
CA LEU A 86 -14.95 -1.53 1.65
C LEU A 86 -15.35 -1.66 0.17
N THR A 87 -14.48 -1.16 -0.72
CA THR A 87 -14.62 -1.23 -2.18
C THR A 87 -15.81 -0.47 -2.78
N THR A 88 -16.48 0.38 -1.99
CA THR A 88 -17.61 1.18 -2.47
C THR A 88 -17.18 2.23 -3.48
N SER A 89 -16.03 2.87 -3.25
CA SER A 89 -15.50 3.95 -4.08
C SER A 89 -14.00 3.80 -4.40
N SER A 90 -13.37 2.72 -3.94
CA SER A 90 -11.99 2.38 -4.29
C SER A 90 -11.84 2.10 -5.78
N LYS A 91 -10.67 2.45 -6.33
CA LYS A 91 -10.35 2.27 -7.76
C LYS A 91 -8.90 1.82 -7.93
N ILE A 92 -8.62 1.04 -8.97
CA ILE A 92 -7.25 0.82 -9.46
C ILE A 92 -6.68 2.17 -9.92
N PHE A 93 -5.42 2.45 -9.58
CA PHE A 93 -4.75 3.65 -10.11
C PHE A 93 -4.56 3.57 -11.63
N ASP A 94 -4.57 4.72 -12.27
CA ASP A 94 -4.36 4.82 -13.71
C ASP A 94 -2.99 4.23 -14.10
N GLY A 95 -2.97 3.41 -15.16
CA GLY A 95 -1.78 2.74 -15.66
C GLY A 95 -1.39 1.43 -14.96
N ILE A 96 -2.02 1.08 -13.84
CA ILE A 96 -1.75 -0.20 -13.15
C ILE A 96 -2.17 -1.38 -14.00
N LYS A 97 -3.31 -1.31 -14.68
CA LYS A 97 -3.75 -2.40 -15.56
C LYS A 97 -2.70 -2.66 -16.64
N GLU A 98 -2.25 -1.62 -17.32
CA GLU A 98 -1.22 -1.69 -18.37
C GLU A 98 0.10 -2.24 -17.83
N LEU A 99 0.51 -1.84 -16.61
CA LEU A 99 1.69 -2.36 -15.94
C LEU A 99 1.55 -3.86 -15.66
N LEU A 100 0.42 -4.32 -15.13
CA LEU A 100 0.19 -5.73 -14.85
C LEU A 100 0.10 -6.58 -16.14
N ASP A 101 -0.49 -6.05 -17.20
CA ASP A 101 -0.51 -6.68 -18.53
C ASP A 101 0.92 -6.78 -19.10
N PHE A 102 1.76 -5.75 -18.92
CA PHE A 102 3.18 -5.78 -19.29
C PHE A 102 3.94 -6.87 -18.51
N LEU A 103 3.77 -6.95 -17.18
CA LEU A 103 4.42 -7.99 -16.37
C LEU A 103 4.04 -9.39 -16.86
N LYS A 104 2.76 -9.63 -17.10
CA LYS A 104 2.24 -10.89 -17.62
C LYS A 104 2.84 -11.24 -18.98
N SER A 105 2.93 -10.28 -19.91
CA SER A 105 3.46 -10.50 -21.25
C SER A 105 4.97 -10.79 -21.26
N ASN A 106 5.69 -10.38 -20.21
CA ASN A 106 7.12 -10.62 -20.04
C ASN A 106 7.43 -11.78 -19.06
N GLU A 107 6.41 -12.54 -18.65
CA GLU A 107 6.52 -13.67 -17.71
C GLU A 107 7.09 -13.26 -16.34
N ILE A 108 6.88 -12.01 -15.93
CA ILE A 108 7.27 -11.47 -14.63
C ILE A 108 6.11 -11.70 -13.66
N SER A 109 6.38 -12.41 -12.57
CA SER A 109 5.39 -12.61 -11.51
C SER A 109 5.14 -11.33 -10.72
N PHE A 110 3.92 -11.17 -10.16
CA PHE A 110 3.70 -10.11 -9.18
C PHE A 110 3.05 -10.64 -7.89
N GLY A 111 3.25 -9.90 -6.81
CA GLY A 111 2.67 -10.16 -5.50
C GLY A 111 2.40 -8.88 -4.73
N ILE A 112 1.75 -9.02 -3.58
CA ILE A 112 1.36 -7.90 -2.70
C ILE A 112 1.95 -8.12 -1.31
N VAL A 113 2.63 -7.08 -0.79
CA VAL A 113 3.13 -7.02 0.59
C VAL A 113 2.65 -5.73 1.22
N THR A 114 1.68 -5.81 2.12
CA THR A 114 0.98 -4.64 2.66
C THR A 114 0.91 -4.64 4.18
N ASN A 115 0.84 -3.42 4.77
CA ASN A 115 0.54 -3.26 6.19
C ASN A 115 -0.98 -3.28 6.49
N LYS A 116 -1.80 -3.49 5.47
CA LYS A 116 -3.25 -3.69 5.63
C LYS A 116 -3.53 -5.09 6.18
N PRO A 117 -4.30 -5.26 7.29
CA PRO A 117 -4.68 -6.56 7.80
C PRO A 117 -5.41 -7.41 6.77
N PHE A 118 -5.20 -8.73 6.84
CA PHE A 118 -5.71 -9.72 5.89
C PHE A 118 -7.23 -9.63 5.66
N GLU A 119 -8.01 -9.41 6.74
CA GLU A 119 -9.46 -9.28 6.66
C GLU A 119 -9.95 -8.11 5.78
N TYR A 120 -9.15 -7.04 5.64
CA TYR A 120 -9.45 -5.90 4.77
C TYR A 120 -8.75 -5.99 3.41
N ALA A 121 -7.55 -6.59 3.34
CA ALA A 121 -6.80 -6.69 2.10
C ALA A 121 -7.48 -7.64 1.10
N VAL A 122 -7.94 -8.80 1.55
CA VAL A 122 -8.55 -9.82 0.68
C VAL A 122 -9.81 -9.33 -0.04
N PRO A 123 -10.79 -8.70 0.62
CA PRO A 123 -11.95 -8.14 -0.08
C PRO A 123 -11.57 -7.07 -1.11
N VAL A 124 -10.60 -6.20 -0.81
CA VAL A 124 -10.12 -5.19 -1.75
C VAL A 124 -9.52 -5.86 -2.98
N ILE A 125 -8.61 -6.83 -2.80
CA ILE A 125 -7.97 -7.54 -3.91
C ILE A 125 -9.00 -8.26 -4.78
N LYS A 126 -9.95 -8.96 -4.17
CA LYS A 126 -11.00 -9.71 -4.89
C LYS A 126 -11.98 -8.83 -5.66
N ASN A 127 -12.06 -7.54 -5.36
CA ASN A 127 -12.94 -6.63 -6.08
C ASN A 127 -12.38 -6.21 -7.45
N PHE A 128 -11.09 -6.45 -7.71
CA PHE A 128 -10.41 -6.01 -8.93
C PHE A 128 -9.84 -7.21 -9.69
N MET A 129 -10.42 -7.53 -10.85
CA MET A 129 -9.99 -8.65 -11.71
C MET A 129 -8.53 -8.52 -12.18
N GLU A 130 -8.02 -7.29 -12.25
CA GLU A 130 -6.63 -7.00 -12.56
C GLU A 130 -5.67 -7.66 -11.57
N LEU A 131 -6.11 -7.88 -10.33
CA LEU A 131 -5.30 -8.47 -9.26
C LEU A 131 -5.44 -10.00 -9.13
N ASP A 132 -6.27 -10.66 -9.95
CA ASP A 132 -6.52 -12.12 -9.87
C ASP A 132 -5.25 -12.97 -10.06
N ASN A 133 -4.26 -12.46 -10.78
CA ASN A 133 -2.99 -13.16 -11.04
C ASN A 133 -1.93 -12.93 -9.95
N CYS A 134 -2.26 -12.29 -8.82
CA CYS A 134 -1.37 -12.10 -7.70
C CYS A 134 -0.87 -13.45 -7.17
N LYS A 135 0.45 -13.69 -7.21
CA LYS A 135 1.06 -14.97 -6.85
C LYS A 135 1.29 -15.14 -5.35
N VAL A 136 1.43 -14.03 -4.63
CA VAL A 136 1.68 -14.05 -3.19
C VAL A 136 1.07 -12.81 -2.54
N LEU A 137 0.40 -13.01 -1.40
CA LEU A 137 -0.08 -11.94 -0.53
C LEU A 137 0.56 -12.11 0.84
N VAL A 138 1.20 -11.04 1.32
CA VAL A 138 1.73 -10.94 2.68
C VAL A 138 1.11 -9.74 3.38
N CYS A 139 0.45 -10.01 4.50
CA CYS A 139 -0.20 -9.04 5.39
C CYS A 139 0.45 -9.08 6.78
N PRO A 140 0.14 -8.14 7.69
CA PRO A 140 0.60 -8.16 9.07
C PRO A 140 0.37 -9.49 9.78
N ASP A 141 -0.71 -10.17 9.44
CA ASP A 141 -1.12 -11.47 10.00
C ASP A 141 -0.12 -12.62 9.68
N HIS A 142 0.76 -12.41 8.72
CA HIS A 142 1.69 -13.42 8.22
C HIS A 142 3.14 -13.24 8.70
N VAL A 143 3.44 -12.15 9.41
CA VAL A 143 4.80 -11.76 9.79
C VAL A 143 4.87 -11.33 11.24
N ASN A 144 6.06 -11.37 11.82
CA ASN A 144 6.29 -10.85 13.17
C ASN A 144 6.50 -9.33 13.19
N LYS A 145 7.06 -8.80 12.09
CA LYS A 145 7.36 -7.38 11.94
C LYS A 145 6.85 -6.86 10.60
N ILE A 146 6.09 -5.79 10.66
CA ILE A 146 5.53 -5.10 9.49
C ILE A 146 6.52 -4.10 8.91
N LYS A 147 6.28 -3.62 7.67
CA LYS A 147 7.07 -2.52 7.08
C LYS A 147 7.16 -1.32 8.04
N PRO A 148 8.35 -0.74 8.27
CA PRO A 148 9.56 -0.79 7.44
C PRO A 148 10.51 -1.98 7.68
N ASP A 149 10.11 -3.02 8.42
CA ASP A 149 10.90 -4.25 8.48
C ASP A 149 10.79 -5.01 7.15
N PRO A 150 11.89 -5.57 6.61
CA PRO A 150 11.89 -6.28 5.33
C PRO A 150 11.24 -7.67 5.38
N GLU A 151 10.84 -8.17 6.55
CA GLU A 151 10.38 -9.56 6.76
C GLU A 151 9.30 -9.97 5.74
N GLY A 152 8.31 -9.11 5.49
CA GLY A 152 7.22 -9.42 4.56
C GLY A 152 7.68 -9.57 3.11
N ILE A 153 8.62 -8.72 2.67
CA ILE A 153 9.20 -8.78 1.32
C ILE A 153 10.04 -10.05 1.17
N LEU A 154 10.91 -10.33 2.14
CA LEU A 154 11.75 -11.53 2.15
C LEU A 154 10.90 -12.81 2.18
N GLN A 155 9.79 -12.81 2.95
CA GLN A 155 8.86 -13.93 2.97
C GLN A 155 8.18 -14.15 1.61
N ALA A 156 7.78 -13.07 0.92
CA ALA A 156 7.18 -13.16 -0.40
C ALA A 156 8.17 -13.75 -1.42
N CYS A 157 9.41 -13.26 -1.43
CA CYS A 157 10.50 -13.78 -2.27
C CYS A 157 10.75 -15.28 -1.99
N SER A 158 10.86 -15.66 -0.72
CA SER A 158 11.06 -17.05 -0.30
C SER A 158 9.93 -17.98 -0.75
N LYS A 159 8.66 -17.56 -0.61
CA LYS A 159 7.50 -18.35 -1.05
C LYS A 159 7.51 -18.65 -2.55
N LEU A 160 8.07 -17.74 -3.35
CA LEU A 160 8.17 -17.90 -4.80
C LEU A 160 9.54 -18.43 -5.26
N SER A 161 10.48 -18.65 -4.33
CA SER A 161 11.85 -19.08 -4.64
C SER A 161 12.57 -18.13 -5.60
N ILE A 162 12.37 -16.80 -5.42
CA ILE A 162 13.01 -15.75 -6.21
C ILE A 162 13.89 -14.91 -5.28
N ASP A 163 15.12 -14.61 -5.75
CA ASP A 163 16.06 -13.80 -4.98
C ASP A 163 15.59 -12.33 -4.88
N PRO A 164 15.78 -11.66 -3.73
CA PRO A 164 15.50 -10.22 -3.61
C PRO A 164 16.22 -9.36 -4.66
N SER A 165 17.42 -9.73 -5.11
CA SER A 165 18.15 -9.02 -6.18
C SER A 165 17.49 -9.14 -7.57
N GLU A 166 16.59 -10.11 -7.77
CA GLU A 166 15.77 -10.30 -8.97
C GLU A 166 14.34 -9.74 -8.78
N THR A 167 14.11 -9.01 -7.68
CA THR A 167 12.80 -8.49 -7.26
C THR A 167 12.80 -6.97 -7.23
N ILE A 168 11.72 -6.36 -7.70
CA ILE A 168 11.44 -4.94 -7.52
C ILE A 168 10.35 -4.80 -6.47
N TYR A 169 10.54 -3.92 -5.47
CA TYR A 169 9.50 -3.54 -4.53
C TYR A 169 8.98 -2.14 -4.81
N ILE A 170 7.65 -1.96 -4.82
CA ILE A 170 6.99 -0.72 -5.22
C ILE A 170 5.98 -0.31 -4.13
N GLY A 171 6.07 0.96 -3.68
CA GLY A 171 5.16 1.51 -2.67
C GLY A 171 5.09 3.03 -2.68
N ASP A 172 4.12 3.60 -1.94
CA ASP A 172 3.87 5.05 -1.90
C ASP A 172 4.22 5.71 -0.56
N HIS A 173 4.78 4.94 0.38
CA HIS A 173 5.09 5.43 1.72
C HIS A 173 6.59 5.24 2.05
N PRO A 174 7.25 6.13 2.84
CA PRO A 174 8.65 5.94 3.27
C PRO A 174 8.94 4.56 3.85
N LYS A 175 8.00 3.96 4.61
CA LYS A 175 8.15 2.60 5.15
C LYS A 175 8.30 1.52 4.08
N ASP A 176 7.69 1.74 2.90
CA ASP A 176 7.81 0.83 1.76
C ASP A 176 9.23 0.87 1.21
N LEU A 177 9.74 2.08 1.00
CA LEU A 177 11.07 2.28 0.45
C LEU A 177 12.16 1.75 1.40
N GLU A 178 12.03 2.05 2.69
CA GLU A 178 12.93 1.49 3.71
C GLU A 178 12.90 -0.05 3.73
N ALA A 179 11.71 -0.65 3.65
CA ALA A 179 11.56 -2.10 3.64
C ALA A 179 12.18 -2.73 2.40
N GLY A 180 11.93 -2.15 1.21
CA GLY A 180 12.49 -2.62 -0.06
C GLY A 180 14.01 -2.56 -0.08
N ILE A 181 14.58 -1.41 0.29
CA ILE A 181 16.05 -1.21 0.37
C ILE A 181 16.67 -2.21 1.36
N ARG A 182 16.07 -2.37 2.55
CA ARG A 182 16.56 -3.32 3.57
C ARG A 182 16.41 -4.78 3.17
N ALA A 183 15.45 -5.10 2.29
CA ALA A 183 15.29 -6.43 1.73
C ALA A 183 16.33 -6.73 0.62
N GLY A 184 17.02 -5.72 0.10
CA GLY A 184 17.97 -5.87 -1.01
C GLY A 184 17.30 -5.92 -2.38
N THR A 185 16.05 -5.42 -2.51
CA THR A 185 15.35 -5.30 -3.79
C THR A 185 15.70 -3.99 -4.49
N LYS A 186 15.57 -3.91 -5.81
CA LYS A 186 15.36 -2.63 -6.47
C LYS A 186 14.06 -2.02 -5.92
N THR A 187 14.07 -0.72 -5.60
CA THR A 187 12.94 -0.10 -4.91
C THR A 187 12.45 1.11 -5.69
N ILE A 188 11.12 1.22 -5.85
CA ILE A 188 10.46 2.31 -6.58
C ILE A 188 9.40 2.93 -5.68
N GLY A 189 9.45 4.26 -5.54
CA GLY A 189 8.47 5.06 -4.81
C GLY A 189 7.47 5.74 -5.73
N CYS A 190 6.18 5.58 -5.43
CA CYS A 190 5.07 6.14 -6.21
C CYS A 190 4.62 7.49 -5.64
N ARG A 191 4.91 8.61 -6.35
CA ARG A 191 4.44 9.95 -5.96
C ARG A 191 2.96 10.18 -6.27
N TYR A 192 2.37 9.38 -7.15
CA TYR A 192 0.92 9.42 -7.43
C TYR A 192 0.05 8.90 -6.27
N GLY A 193 0.66 8.24 -5.28
CA GLY A 193 -0.01 7.70 -4.09
C GLY A 193 -0.39 8.77 -3.04
N TYR A 194 -0.17 8.48 -1.76
CA TYR A 194 -0.62 9.36 -0.67
C TYR A 194 0.52 10.11 0.02
N SER A 195 1.66 9.45 0.24
CA SER A 195 2.66 9.90 1.21
C SER A 195 3.94 10.46 0.59
N LEU A 196 4.23 10.16 -0.68
CA LEU A 196 5.45 10.61 -1.38
C LEU A 196 5.23 11.77 -2.34
N THR A 197 4.05 12.36 -2.40
CA THR A 197 3.68 13.44 -3.34
C THR A 197 4.67 14.61 -3.32
N ASP A 198 5.18 14.98 -2.15
CA ASP A 198 6.12 16.09 -1.98
C ASP A 198 7.60 15.60 -1.89
N CYS A 199 7.86 14.31 -2.11
CA CYS A 199 9.19 13.71 -2.03
C CYS A 199 9.93 13.88 -3.35
N ASN A 200 11.05 14.60 -3.35
CA ASN A 200 11.85 14.82 -4.56
C ASN A 200 12.97 13.79 -4.72
N VAL A 201 13.51 13.28 -3.62
CA VAL A 201 14.61 12.31 -3.59
C VAL A 201 14.42 11.37 -2.41
N PHE A 202 14.69 10.09 -2.62
CA PHE A 202 14.80 9.11 -1.55
C PHE A 202 16.02 8.22 -1.84
N ASP A 203 17.00 8.25 -0.94
CA ASP A 203 18.26 7.53 -1.14
C ASP A 203 18.02 6.03 -1.28
N GLY A 204 18.48 5.46 -2.40
CA GLY A 204 18.34 4.04 -2.69
C GLY A 204 17.03 3.62 -3.35
N ALA A 205 16.16 4.57 -3.73
CA ALA A 205 14.93 4.29 -4.48
C ALA A 205 14.74 5.23 -5.66
N ASP A 206 14.22 4.70 -6.76
CA ASP A 206 13.72 5.49 -7.89
C ASP A 206 12.34 6.06 -7.54
N LEU A 207 12.00 7.28 -7.98
CA LEU A 207 10.68 7.88 -7.76
C LEU A 207 9.98 8.10 -9.10
N VAL A 208 8.69 7.76 -9.15
CA VAL A 208 7.85 7.88 -10.36
C VAL A 208 6.56 8.66 -10.08
N ASP A 209 6.08 9.39 -11.08
CA ASP A 209 4.83 10.14 -11.01
C ASP A 209 3.63 9.37 -11.56
N SER A 210 3.86 8.28 -12.25
CA SER A 210 2.82 7.44 -12.85
C SER A 210 3.21 5.96 -12.87
N ALA A 211 2.21 5.08 -12.95
CA ALA A 211 2.46 3.65 -13.08
C ALA A 211 3.10 3.28 -14.43
N GLN A 212 2.89 4.09 -15.47
CA GLN A 212 3.52 3.90 -16.78
C GLN A 212 5.04 4.05 -16.73
N GLU A 213 5.57 4.97 -15.91
CA GLU A 213 7.02 5.16 -15.77
C GLU A 213 7.71 3.94 -15.16
N ILE A 214 6.99 3.14 -14.34
CA ILE A 214 7.50 1.90 -13.75
C ILE A 214 7.94 0.91 -14.85
N ILE A 215 7.18 0.82 -15.95
CA ILE A 215 7.48 -0.08 -17.06
C ILE A 215 8.91 0.18 -17.61
N SER A 216 9.27 1.45 -17.76
CA SER A 216 10.59 1.84 -18.26
C SER A 216 11.74 1.49 -17.29
N LEU A 217 11.44 1.35 -16.01
CA LEU A 217 12.43 0.99 -14.98
C LEU A 217 12.60 -0.53 -14.83
N ILE A 218 11.64 -1.34 -15.35
CA ILE A 218 11.70 -2.81 -15.32
C ILE A 218 12.49 -3.34 -16.53
N GLN A 219 12.43 -2.65 -17.68
CA GLN A 219 13.14 -2.99 -18.91
C GLN A 219 14.65 -2.81 -18.76
#